data_d0efbb07d75971c5394df645c765f8c3
#
_entry.id   d0efbb07d75971c5394df645c765f8c3
#
_cell.length_a   1.000
_cell.length_b   1.000
_cell.length_c   1.000
_cell.angle_alpha   90.00
_cell.angle_beta   90.00
_cell.angle_gamma   90.00
#
_symmetry.space_group_name_H-M   'P 1'
#
loop_
_entity.id
_entity.type
_entity.pdbx_description
1 polymer ?
#
loop_
_entity_poly.entity_id
_entity_poly.type
_entity_poly.pdbx_seq_one_letter_code
_entity_poly.pdbx_strand_id
1 'polypeptide(L)'
;PLVIKVQLAPEDPRYADLQRNVLSKLERAMPNVSVSLVGVRQYPATGSGDESYGEVEYVYGNRSDVSRSTSPREILPLIYNLAGVLRPSPTPGDEYPGYPLVANANATFLWFFGALPLLIALCWWWVRRPTSFRSRTRT
;
A
#
# COMPACT_ATOMS: atom_id res chain seq x y z
N PRO A 1 2.99 -24.95 -7.34
CA PRO A 1 3.66 -23.81 -7.94
C PRO A 1 2.62 -22.76 -8.37
N LEU A 2 2.93 -21.50 -8.21
CA LEU A 2 2.15 -20.38 -8.74
C LEU A 2 2.72 -20.02 -10.11
N VAL A 3 1.89 -20.06 -11.12
CA VAL A 3 2.26 -19.66 -12.49
C VAL A 3 1.54 -18.33 -12.79
N ILE A 4 2.30 -17.33 -13.20
CA ILE A 4 1.79 -16.02 -13.55
C ILE A 4 2.05 -15.81 -15.05
N LYS A 5 0.98 -15.69 -15.83
CA LYS A 5 1.07 -15.42 -17.25
C LYS A 5 0.70 -13.96 -17.49
N VAL A 6 1.64 -13.19 -17.98
CA VAL A 6 1.48 -11.76 -18.21
C VAL A 6 1.25 -11.49 -19.69
N GLN A 7 0.11 -10.89 -20.01
CA GLN A 7 -0.26 -10.51 -21.38
C GLN A 7 -0.03 -9.01 -21.60
N LEU A 8 1.18 -8.57 -21.31
CA LEU A 8 1.65 -7.20 -21.51
C LEU A 8 2.93 -7.22 -22.35
N ALA A 9 3.09 -6.20 -23.18
CA ALA A 9 4.36 -6.01 -23.86
C ALA A 9 5.45 -5.60 -22.85
N PRO A 10 6.71 -6.04 -23.05
CA PRO A 10 7.81 -5.68 -22.14
C PRO A 10 8.04 -4.16 -22.01
N GLU A 11 7.67 -3.40 -23.06
CA GLU A 11 7.80 -1.95 -23.11
C GLU A 11 6.62 -1.21 -22.46
N ASP A 12 5.55 -1.93 -22.08
CA ASP A 12 4.39 -1.32 -21.43
C ASP A 12 4.77 -0.84 -20.00
N PRO A 13 4.52 0.43 -19.67
CA PRO A 13 4.80 0.96 -18.32
C PRO A 13 4.13 0.14 -17.21
N ARG A 14 2.95 -0.42 -17.46
CA ARG A 14 2.23 -1.28 -16.51
C ARG A 14 2.99 -2.56 -16.19
N TYR A 15 3.74 -3.10 -17.16
CA TYR A 15 4.60 -4.26 -16.90
C TYR A 15 5.74 -3.92 -15.94
N ALA A 16 6.39 -2.78 -16.12
CA ALA A 16 7.44 -2.31 -15.22
C ALA A 16 6.93 -2.10 -13.79
N ASP A 17 5.72 -1.53 -13.65
CA ASP A 17 5.06 -1.34 -12.37
C ASP A 17 4.70 -2.68 -11.71
N LEU A 18 4.12 -3.61 -12.46
CA LEU A 18 3.78 -4.96 -12.01
C LEU A 18 5.04 -5.70 -11.55
N GLN A 19 6.11 -5.65 -12.34
CA GLN A 19 7.38 -6.30 -12.03
C GLN A 19 7.98 -5.75 -10.73
N ARG A 20 8.04 -4.42 -10.58
CA ARG A 20 8.61 -3.77 -9.39
C ARG A 20 7.79 -3.98 -8.14
N ASN A 21 6.48 -3.85 -8.24
CA ASN A 21 5.60 -3.81 -7.09
C ASN A 21 5.11 -5.18 -6.63
N VAL A 22 5.01 -6.14 -7.55
CA VAL A 22 4.41 -7.46 -7.28
C VAL A 22 5.38 -8.59 -7.58
N LEU A 23 5.79 -8.76 -8.85
CA LEU A 23 6.50 -9.97 -9.26
C LEU A 23 7.83 -10.16 -8.53
N SER A 24 8.67 -9.12 -8.47
CA SER A 24 9.97 -9.18 -7.78
C SER A 24 9.86 -9.47 -6.28
N LYS A 25 8.74 -9.11 -5.66
CA LYS A 25 8.48 -9.42 -4.24
C LYS A 25 7.98 -10.85 -4.06
N LEU A 26 7.11 -11.31 -4.97
CA LEU A 26 6.62 -12.68 -4.96
C LEU A 26 7.74 -13.69 -5.23
N GLU A 27 8.62 -13.41 -6.20
CA GLU A 27 9.79 -14.26 -6.49
C GLU A 27 10.75 -14.37 -5.31
N ARG A 28 10.93 -13.29 -4.55
CA ARG A 28 11.73 -13.31 -3.31
C ARG A 28 11.07 -14.07 -2.17
N ALA A 29 9.74 -13.96 -2.06
CA ALA A 29 8.99 -14.56 -0.96
C ALA A 29 8.68 -16.04 -1.20
N MET A 30 8.54 -16.44 -2.45
CA MET A 30 8.12 -17.78 -2.85
C MET A 30 9.03 -18.35 -3.93
N PRO A 31 9.88 -19.34 -3.65
CA PRO A 31 10.81 -19.92 -4.63
C PRO A 31 10.09 -20.69 -5.75
N ASN A 32 8.82 -21.02 -5.59
CA ASN A 32 8.04 -21.82 -6.54
C ASN A 32 7.09 -20.96 -7.42
N VAL A 33 7.43 -19.71 -7.63
CA VAL A 33 6.72 -18.82 -8.57
C VAL A 33 7.42 -18.88 -9.91
N SER A 34 6.65 -19.06 -10.98
CA SER A 34 7.13 -18.94 -12.34
C SER A 34 6.35 -17.85 -13.08
N VAL A 35 7.07 -16.91 -13.67
CA VAL A 35 6.49 -15.82 -14.46
C VAL A 35 6.76 -16.10 -15.93
N SER A 36 5.72 -16.10 -16.76
CA SER A 36 5.83 -16.26 -18.20
C SER A 36 5.17 -15.07 -18.91
N LEU A 37 5.92 -14.43 -19.81
CA LEU A 37 5.39 -13.43 -20.72
C LEU A 37 4.73 -14.17 -21.89
N VAL A 38 3.44 -13.96 -22.06
CA VAL A 38 2.75 -14.40 -23.27
C VAL A 38 2.94 -13.33 -24.32
N GLY A 39 3.61 -13.68 -25.42
CA GLY A 39 3.94 -12.73 -26.49
C GLY A 39 2.68 -12.16 -27.15
N VAL A 40 2.24 -11.02 -26.67
CA VAL A 40 1.13 -10.26 -27.25
C VAL A 40 1.72 -9.25 -28.21
N ARG A 41 1.28 -9.28 -29.47
CA ARG A 41 1.64 -8.24 -30.43
C ARG A 41 0.89 -6.95 -30.05
N GLN A 42 1.65 -5.90 -29.75
CA GLN A 42 1.17 -4.62 -29.24
C GLN A 42 0.18 -3.91 -30.18
N TYR A 43 0.20 -4.24 -31.48
CA TYR A 43 -0.71 -3.72 -32.50
C TYR A 43 -1.07 -4.83 -33.49
N PRO A 44 -2.27 -5.40 -33.45
CA PRO A 44 -2.77 -6.15 -34.57
C PRO A 44 -2.97 -5.16 -35.73
N ALA A 45 -2.36 -5.45 -36.85
CA ALA A 45 -2.45 -4.63 -38.07
C ALA A 45 -3.90 -4.53 -38.65
N THR A 46 -4.82 -5.24 -38.08
CA THR A 46 -6.26 -5.27 -38.39
C THR A 46 -7.03 -5.16 -37.06
N GLY A 47 -7.56 -4.00 -36.78
CA GLY A 47 -8.56 -3.53 -35.83
C GLY A 47 -9.27 -4.42 -34.79
N SER A 48 -8.98 -5.70 -34.68
CA SER A 48 -9.38 -6.59 -33.60
C SER A 48 -8.29 -6.59 -32.54
N GLY A 49 -8.35 -5.63 -31.63
CA GLY A 49 -7.52 -5.64 -30.45
C GLY A 49 -7.71 -6.98 -29.72
N ASP A 50 -6.61 -7.60 -29.33
CA ASP A 50 -6.66 -8.78 -28.49
C ASP A 50 -7.31 -8.35 -27.15
N GLU A 51 -8.56 -8.80 -26.93
CA GLU A 51 -9.34 -8.41 -25.73
C GLU A 51 -8.63 -8.78 -24.44
N SER A 52 -7.68 -9.71 -24.52
CA SER A 52 -6.87 -10.18 -23.39
C SER A 52 -5.63 -9.33 -23.12
N TYR A 53 -5.33 -8.30 -23.94
CA TYR A 53 -4.20 -7.42 -23.69
C TYR A 53 -4.34 -6.65 -22.37
N GLY A 54 -3.31 -6.71 -21.54
CA GLY A 54 -3.31 -6.09 -20.23
C GLY A 54 -3.82 -7.02 -19.12
N GLU A 55 -4.18 -8.24 -19.45
CA GLU A 55 -4.57 -9.24 -18.46
C GLU A 55 -3.37 -9.98 -17.91
N VAL A 56 -3.45 -10.31 -16.63
CA VAL A 56 -2.49 -11.15 -15.92
C VAL A 56 -3.25 -12.33 -15.35
N GLU A 57 -2.96 -13.52 -15.84
CA GLU A 57 -3.56 -14.76 -15.37
C GLU A 57 -2.69 -15.37 -14.27
N TYR A 58 -3.30 -15.62 -13.12
CA TYR A 58 -2.70 -16.27 -11.98
C TYR A 58 -3.22 -17.70 -11.88
N VAL A 59 -2.34 -18.68 -11.96
CA VAL A 59 -2.70 -20.10 -11.92
C VAL A 59 -2.05 -20.76 -10.70
N TYR A 60 -2.86 -21.34 -9.83
CA TYR A 60 -2.39 -22.09 -8.68
C TYR A 60 -3.06 -23.46 -8.62
N GLY A 61 -2.29 -24.54 -8.92
CA GLY A 61 -2.84 -25.88 -9.03
C GLY A 61 -3.89 -25.98 -10.13
N ASN A 62 -5.13 -26.25 -9.76
CA ASN A 62 -6.29 -26.39 -10.68
C ASN A 62 -7.19 -25.15 -10.70
N ARG A 63 -6.77 -24.05 -10.06
CA ARG A 63 -7.53 -22.81 -10.01
C ARG A 63 -6.81 -21.72 -10.78
N SER A 64 -7.55 -20.93 -11.51
CA SER A 64 -7.02 -19.75 -12.20
C SER A 64 -7.93 -18.55 -11.94
N ASP A 65 -7.34 -17.38 -11.96
CA ASP A 65 -8.04 -16.11 -11.87
C ASP A 65 -7.27 -15.06 -12.68
N VAL A 66 -7.97 -14.03 -13.15
CA VAL A 66 -7.44 -13.01 -14.05
C VAL A 66 -7.61 -11.64 -13.41
N SER A 67 -6.58 -10.82 -13.51
CA SER A 67 -6.63 -9.44 -13.05
C SER A 67 -5.94 -8.50 -14.04
N ARG A 68 -6.44 -7.28 -14.16
CA ARG A 68 -5.80 -6.20 -14.93
C ARG A 68 -5.07 -5.20 -14.03
N SER A 69 -5.11 -5.45 -12.73
CA SER A 69 -4.49 -4.58 -11.74
C SER A 69 -2.99 -4.83 -11.62
N THR A 70 -2.24 -3.76 -11.40
CA THR A 70 -0.81 -3.79 -11.03
C THR A 70 -0.60 -3.54 -9.54
N SER A 71 -1.70 -3.38 -8.78
CA SER A 71 -1.67 -3.06 -7.36
C SER A 71 -1.54 -4.31 -6.49
N PRO A 72 -0.56 -4.36 -5.57
CA PRO A 72 -0.45 -5.45 -4.61
C PRO A 72 -1.69 -5.65 -3.74
N ARG A 73 -2.45 -4.57 -3.49
CA ARG A 73 -3.67 -4.61 -2.66
C ARG A 73 -4.78 -5.46 -3.27
N GLU A 74 -4.85 -5.52 -4.59
CA GLU A 74 -5.85 -6.31 -5.33
C GLU A 74 -5.32 -7.71 -5.66
N ILE A 75 -4.05 -7.82 -6.01
CA ILE A 75 -3.43 -9.07 -6.42
C ILE A 75 -3.24 -10.04 -5.24
N LEU A 76 -2.79 -9.55 -4.08
CA LEU A 76 -2.56 -10.42 -2.92
C LEU A 76 -3.83 -11.16 -2.46
N PRO A 77 -5.00 -10.50 -2.28
CA PRO A 77 -6.24 -11.21 -1.95
C PRO A 77 -6.62 -12.29 -2.96
N LEU A 78 -6.43 -12.02 -4.26
CA LEU A 78 -6.67 -12.96 -5.33
C LEU A 78 -5.77 -14.22 -5.17
N ILE A 79 -4.49 -14.03 -4.93
CA ILE A 79 -3.54 -15.14 -4.71
C ILE A 79 -3.91 -15.94 -3.44
N TYR A 80 -4.31 -15.29 -2.34
CA TYR A 80 -4.78 -15.98 -1.14
C TYR A 80 -6.02 -16.82 -1.40
N ASN A 81 -6.98 -16.29 -2.19
CA ASN A 81 -8.19 -17.02 -2.59
C ASN A 81 -7.85 -18.23 -3.46
N LEU A 82 -6.94 -18.08 -4.43
CA LEU A 82 -6.48 -19.18 -5.28
C LEU A 82 -5.79 -20.28 -4.45
N ALA A 83 -4.96 -19.88 -3.50
CA ALA A 83 -4.27 -20.81 -2.60
C ALA A 83 -5.21 -21.46 -1.58
N GLY A 84 -6.44 -20.96 -1.42
CA GLY A 84 -7.38 -21.44 -0.40
C GLY A 84 -6.95 -21.12 1.03
N VAL A 85 -6.12 -20.10 1.21
CA VAL A 85 -5.58 -19.68 2.51
C VAL A 85 -6.32 -18.43 2.98
N LEU A 86 -6.70 -18.40 4.26
CA LEU A 86 -7.29 -17.21 4.85
C LEU A 86 -6.30 -16.05 4.82
N ARG A 87 -6.75 -14.92 4.29
CA ARG A 87 -5.97 -13.69 4.30
C ARG A 87 -5.66 -13.29 5.75
N PRO A 88 -4.41 -13.01 6.11
CA PRO A 88 -4.10 -12.46 7.42
C PRO A 88 -4.83 -11.12 7.60
N SER A 89 -5.43 -10.92 8.77
CA SER A 89 -6.08 -9.66 9.10
C SER A 89 -5.03 -8.54 9.05
N PRO A 90 -5.31 -7.42 8.41
CA PRO A 90 -4.38 -6.29 8.39
C PRO A 90 -4.12 -5.82 9.82
N THR A 91 -2.87 -5.67 10.18
CA THR A 91 -2.50 -5.09 11.46
C THR A 91 -2.91 -3.60 11.47
N PRO A 92 -3.47 -3.09 12.57
CA PRO A 92 -3.76 -1.65 12.66
C PRO A 92 -2.48 -0.85 12.37
N GLY A 93 -2.50 -0.04 11.32
CA GLY A 93 -1.34 0.74 10.86
C GLY A 93 -0.69 0.27 9.56
N ASP A 94 -0.90 -0.98 9.12
CA ASP A 94 -0.36 -1.49 7.84
C ASP A 94 -0.96 -0.78 6.61
N GLU A 95 -2.13 -0.18 6.79
CA GLU A 95 -2.81 0.55 5.73
C GLU A 95 -2.08 1.85 5.34
N TYR A 96 -1.37 2.43 6.31
CA TYR A 96 -0.60 3.67 6.13
C TYR A 96 0.79 3.56 6.77
N PRO A 97 1.69 2.75 6.18
CA PRO A 97 3.04 2.59 6.71
C PRO A 97 3.78 3.93 6.68
N GLY A 98 4.35 4.33 7.80
CA GLY A 98 5.02 5.62 7.95
C GLY A 98 4.12 6.79 8.38
N TYR A 99 2.81 6.56 8.53
CA TYR A 99 1.86 7.57 9.01
C TYR A 99 1.06 7.05 10.22
N PRO A 100 1.70 6.82 11.37
CA PRO A 100 1.05 6.20 12.54
C PRO A 100 -0.13 7.02 13.08
N LEU A 101 -0.12 8.34 12.92
CA LEU A 101 -1.24 9.20 13.34
C LEU A 101 -2.47 9.03 12.44
N VAL A 102 -2.28 8.78 11.14
CA VAL A 102 -3.39 8.53 10.21
C VAL A 102 -3.97 7.13 10.42
N ALA A 103 -3.11 6.16 10.76
CA ALA A 103 -3.52 4.79 11.04
C ALA A 103 -4.36 4.67 12.32
N ASN A 104 -4.20 5.57 13.28
CA ASN A 104 -4.94 5.58 14.53
C ASN A 104 -5.76 6.86 14.68
N ALA A 105 -6.99 6.85 14.14
CA ALA A 105 -7.90 7.99 14.16
C ALA A 105 -8.20 8.50 15.59
N ASN A 106 -8.29 7.60 16.57
CA ASN A 106 -8.55 7.97 17.97
C ASN A 106 -7.37 8.71 18.58
N ALA A 107 -6.15 8.25 18.33
CA ALA A 107 -4.94 8.93 18.81
C ALA A 107 -4.78 10.31 18.16
N THR A 108 -5.07 10.41 16.88
CA THR A 108 -5.05 11.67 16.13
C THR A 108 -6.08 12.65 16.68
N PHE A 109 -7.31 12.19 16.92
CA PHE A 109 -8.36 13.01 17.51
C PHE A 109 -7.97 13.54 18.89
N LEU A 110 -7.48 12.66 19.76
CA LEU A 110 -7.08 13.02 21.13
C LEU A 110 -5.91 14.01 21.13
N TRP A 111 -4.97 13.87 20.19
CA TRP A 111 -3.86 14.78 20.05
C TRP A 111 -4.29 16.16 19.58
N PHE A 112 -5.05 16.27 18.48
CA PHE A 112 -5.41 17.55 17.89
C PHE A 112 -6.51 18.29 18.67
N PHE A 113 -7.48 17.59 19.23
CA PHE A 113 -8.61 18.20 19.92
C PHE A 113 -8.46 18.21 21.45
N GLY A 114 -7.56 17.41 22.01
CA GLY A 114 -7.30 17.35 23.45
C GLY A 114 -5.94 17.98 23.83
N ALA A 115 -4.86 17.29 23.50
CA ALA A 115 -3.52 17.67 23.99
C ALA A 115 -3.03 18.99 23.44
N LEU A 116 -3.21 19.26 22.15
CA LEU A 116 -2.71 20.47 21.49
C LEU A 116 -3.39 21.76 22.02
N PRO A 117 -4.72 21.87 22.14
CA PRO A 117 -5.39 23.04 22.72
C PRO A 117 -5.00 23.26 24.19
N LEU A 118 -4.84 22.18 24.94
CA LEU A 118 -4.42 22.24 26.34
C LEU A 118 -3.00 22.78 26.48
N LEU A 119 -2.07 22.35 25.65
CA LEU A 119 -0.70 22.87 25.61
C LEU A 119 -0.68 24.37 25.26
N ILE A 120 -1.47 24.78 24.28
CA ILE A 120 -1.58 26.20 23.90
C ILE A 120 -2.12 27.03 25.05
N ALA A 121 -3.18 26.57 25.72
CA ALA A 121 -3.76 27.25 26.88
C ALA A 121 -2.77 27.35 28.06
N LEU A 122 -2.02 26.29 28.34
CA LEU A 122 -0.97 26.26 29.36
C LEU A 122 0.17 27.23 29.06
N CYS A 123 0.65 27.21 27.79
CA CYS A 123 1.69 28.17 27.35
C CYS A 123 1.21 29.62 27.51
N TRP A 124 0.00 29.90 27.07
CA TRP A 124 -0.59 31.23 27.18
C TRP A 124 -0.75 31.68 28.61
N TRP A 125 -1.23 30.80 29.53
CA TRP A 125 -1.34 31.08 30.95
C TRP A 125 0.02 31.32 31.58
N TRP A 126 1.06 30.58 31.20
CA TRP A 126 2.42 30.71 31.72
C TRP A 126 3.04 32.05 31.33
N VAL A 127 2.85 32.48 30.08
CA VAL A 127 3.33 33.77 29.55
C VAL A 127 2.61 34.95 30.25
N ARG A 128 1.34 34.78 30.61
CA ARG A 128 0.55 35.82 31.30
C ARG A 128 0.76 35.88 32.80
N ARG A 129 1.46 34.94 33.41
CA ARG A 129 1.80 35.04 34.82
C ARG A 129 2.70 36.26 35.02
N PRO A 130 2.26 37.32 35.82
CA PRO A 130 3.12 38.42 36.08
C PRO A 130 4.29 37.90 36.94
N THR A 131 5.51 38.00 36.39
CA THR A 131 6.72 37.84 37.20
C THR A 131 6.72 38.97 38.21
N SER A 132 6.23 38.72 39.41
CA SER A 132 6.42 39.63 40.52
C SER A 132 7.90 39.66 40.86
N PHE A 133 8.63 40.53 40.17
CA PHE A 133 9.99 40.91 40.52
C PHE A 133 9.89 41.64 41.84
N ARG A 134 10.04 40.90 42.92
CA ARG A 134 10.14 41.43 44.30
C ARG A 134 11.44 42.22 44.37
N SER A 135 11.35 43.51 44.06
CA SER A 135 12.41 44.47 44.32
C SER A 135 12.67 44.50 45.81
N ARG A 136 13.69 43.80 46.24
CA ARG A 136 14.22 43.85 47.60
C ARG A 136 15.07 45.11 47.66
N THR A 137 14.46 46.27 47.95
CA THR A 137 15.17 47.46 48.36
C THR A 137 15.88 47.15 49.70
N ARG A 138 17.22 47.09 49.66
CA ARG A 138 18.08 47.19 50.85
C ARG A 138 18.07 48.63 51.29
N THR A 139 17.65 48.90 52.51
CA THR A 139 18.07 50.02 53.36
C THR A 139 19.16 49.52 54.29
#